data_36680f03a885fd364379c11d3b9778fa
#
_entry.id   36680f03a885fd364379c11d3b9778fa
#
_cell.length_a   1.000
_cell.length_b   1.000
_cell.length_c   1.000
_cell.angle_alpha   90.00
_cell.angle_beta   90.00
_cell.angle_gamma   90.00
#
_symmetry.space_group_name_H-M   'P 1'
#
loop_
_entity.id
_entity.type
_entity.pdbx_description
1 polymer ?
#
loop_
_entity_poly.entity_id
_entity_poly.type
_entity_poly.pdbx_seq_one_letter_code
_entity_poly.pdbx_strand_id
1 'polypeptide(L)'
;MEITIFLDYTMKRLTTLICLALVAISTFADTKVIEKSAKKAPEWLYSATDGFIVVTVEASNLGDAQQRALQLVTERIILSVATSVSVSQDNEISSVSTDGSVAEKESFKQVSRMKSANLPFLKGISPSKIKEIYWIKLQDKSTKAVHYEYSVMYPYSKAEQLQLVDEFERLDASKDQEYETLKNKLDNIESIEEIKQGILQLNSLKEYFFDNVRLSQVNALTEQYKALYNAITLSGKLSEAGKYEIQMLLNGKPVKVATVPTVTSNCASQIKVVPSGKKFIVTYDAIDCLGDEENFINVQFRINGKRIESKFYFQVDNE
;
A
#
# COMPACT_ATOMS: atom_id res chain seq x y z
N MET A 1 -59.64 27.17 22.46
CA MET A 1 -59.14 25.87 22.97
C MET A 1 -57.82 25.45 22.29
N GLU A 2 -57.40 26.07 21.17
CA GLU A 2 -56.14 25.71 20.45
C GLU A 2 -54.89 26.43 20.98
N ILE A 3 -55.00 27.60 21.58
CA ILE A 3 -53.84 28.41 22.07
C ILE A 3 -53.21 27.78 23.32
N THR A 4 -54.02 27.13 24.17
CA THR A 4 -53.53 26.50 25.42
C THR A 4 -52.70 25.23 25.15
N ILE A 5 -53.02 24.47 24.10
CA ILE A 5 -52.31 23.25 23.72
C ILE A 5 -50.94 23.60 23.11
N PHE A 6 -50.85 24.70 22.37
CA PHE A 6 -49.58 25.14 21.74
C PHE A 6 -48.55 25.65 22.76
N LEU A 7 -49.01 26.34 23.82
CA LEU A 7 -48.12 26.78 24.89
C LEU A 7 -47.59 25.60 25.74
N ASP A 8 -48.37 24.60 25.98
CA ASP A 8 -47.98 23.42 26.77
C ASP A 8 -46.93 22.54 26.02
N TYR A 9 -47.05 22.47 24.68
CA TYR A 9 -46.10 21.74 23.85
C TYR A 9 -44.73 22.46 23.71
N THR A 10 -44.73 23.79 23.63
CA THR A 10 -43.51 24.58 23.58
C THR A 10 -42.79 24.62 24.91
N MET A 11 -43.52 24.72 26.05
CA MET A 11 -42.93 24.63 27.38
C MET A 11 -42.32 23.27 27.69
N LYS A 12 -42.94 22.16 27.28
CA LYS A 12 -42.39 20.82 27.44
C LYS A 12 -41.11 20.60 26.61
N ARG A 13 -41.05 21.13 25.41
CA ARG A 13 -39.79 21.09 24.60
C ARG A 13 -38.69 21.97 25.18
N LEU A 14 -39.01 23.14 25.73
CA LEU A 14 -38.04 24.03 26.35
C LEU A 14 -37.46 23.44 27.64
N THR A 15 -38.29 22.77 28.47
CA THR A 15 -37.85 22.05 29.68
C THR A 15 -37.02 20.82 29.32
N THR A 16 -37.33 20.09 28.26
CA THR A 16 -36.51 18.93 27.80
C THR A 16 -35.15 19.39 27.25
N LEU A 17 -35.10 20.49 26.50
CA LEU A 17 -33.83 21.08 26.00
C LEU A 17 -32.97 21.62 27.14
N ILE A 18 -33.54 22.24 28.16
CA ILE A 18 -32.80 22.74 29.34
C ILE A 18 -32.28 21.58 30.19
N CYS A 19 -33.04 20.46 30.33
CA CYS A 19 -32.55 19.25 31.01
C CYS A 19 -31.46 18.56 30.24
N LEU A 20 -31.49 18.51 28.89
CA LEU A 20 -30.39 17.95 28.06
C LEU A 20 -29.14 18.82 28.12
N ALA A 21 -29.28 20.16 28.16
CA ALA A 21 -28.16 21.10 28.31
C ALA A 21 -27.50 21.00 29.69
N LEU A 22 -28.28 20.75 30.75
CA LEU A 22 -27.76 20.59 32.12
C LEU A 22 -27.04 19.24 32.32
N VAL A 23 -27.40 18.18 31.57
CA VAL A 23 -26.69 16.88 31.60
C VAL A 23 -25.35 16.94 30.83
N ALA A 24 -25.24 17.81 29.81
CA ALA A 24 -23.97 18.01 29.09
C ALA A 24 -22.90 18.80 29.87
N ILE A 25 -23.27 19.51 30.94
CA ILE A 25 -22.32 20.28 31.75
C ILE A 25 -21.70 19.45 32.89
N SER A 26 -22.18 18.23 33.15
CA SER A 26 -21.74 17.42 34.28
C SER A 26 -20.61 16.41 33.99
N THR A 27 -19.92 16.50 32.84
CA THR A 27 -18.77 15.67 32.52
C THR A 27 -17.41 16.36 32.58
N PHE A 28 -17.31 17.49 33.29
CA PHE A 28 -15.98 17.93 33.75
C PHE A 28 -15.58 16.98 34.88
N ALA A 29 -14.81 15.95 34.57
CA ALA A 29 -14.21 15.09 35.57
C ALA A 29 -13.52 16.01 36.61
N ASP A 30 -13.95 15.94 37.87
CA ASP A 30 -13.39 16.71 38.95
C ASP A 30 -11.99 16.16 39.27
N THR A 31 -11.00 16.59 38.46
CA THR A 31 -9.62 16.16 38.54
C THR A 31 -8.82 17.05 39.47
N LYS A 32 -7.88 16.45 40.18
CA LYS A 32 -6.91 17.14 41.03
C LYS A 32 -5.51 16.95 40.43
N VAL A 33 -4.81 18.08 40.26
CA VAL A 33 -3.39 18.04 39.92
C VAL A 33 -2.61 17.55 41.16
N ILE A 34 -1.87 16.45 41.01
CA ILE A 34 -1.04 15.87 42.08
C ILE A 34 0.46 16.07 41.84
N GLU A 35 0.90 16.25 40.58
CA GLU A 35 2.30 16.46 40.25
C GLU A 35 2.43 17.23 38.93
N LYS A 36 3.52 17.97 38.72
CA LYS A 36 3.83 18.72 37.50
C LYS A 36 5.33 18.67 37.23
N SER A 37 5.72 18.68 35.95
CA SER A 37 7.12 18.79 35.54
C SER A 37 7.76 20.15 35.86
N ALA A 38 6.96 21.23 35.99
CA ALA A 38 7.43 22.56 36.36
C ALA A 38 6.37 23.32 37.15
N LYS A 39 6.82 24.29 37.97
CA LYS A 39 5.92 25.09 38.83
C LYS A 39 4.88 25.90 38.06
N LYS A 40 5.28 26.46 36.91
CA LYS A 40 4.39 27.22 36.01
C LYS A 40 4.30 26.49 34.67
N ALA A 41 3.11 26.50 34.09
CA ALA A 41 2.93 26.06 32.71
C ALA A 41 3.69 27.01 31.78
N PRO A 42 4.44 26.51 30.81
CA PRO A 42 5.16 27.35 29.87
C PRO A 42 4.19 28.09 28.92
N GLU A 43 4.58 29.26 28.46
CA GLU A 43 3.76 30.10 27.59
C GLU A 43 3.41 29.46 26.25
N TRP A 44 4.32 28.64 25.70
CA TRP A 44 4.11 27.96 24.45
C TRP A 44 2.94 26.97 24.44
N LEU A 45 2.39 26.59 25.62
CA LEU A 45 1.17 25.76 25.69
C LEU A 45 -0.08 26.48 25.20
N TYR A 46 -0.10 27.80 25.32
CA TYR A 46 -1.31 28.62 25.11
C TYR A 46 -1.20 29.53 23.89
N SER A 47 -0.05 29.54 23.21
CA SER A 47 0.20 30.38 22.05
C SER A 47 0.77 29.57 20.90
N ALA A 48 0.31 29.85 19.67
CA ALA A 48 0.96 29.35 18.49
C ALA A 48 2.39 29.89 18.43
N THR A 49 3.38 29.00 18.32
CA THR A 49 4.78 29.38 18.25
C THR A 49 5.27 29.04 16.84
N ASP A 50 5.60 30.06 16.05
CA ASP A 50 6.11 29.88 14.69
C ASP A 50 7.34 28.97 14.67
N GLY A 51 7.36 28.03 13.73
CA GLY A 51 8.44 27.07 13.60
C GLY A 51 8.37 25.87 14.54
N PHE A 52 7.23 25.67 15.23
CA PHE A 52 7.02 24.54 16.12
C PHE A 52 5.64 23.91 15.97
N ILE A 53 5.59 22.62 16.19
CA ILE A 53 4.36 21.87 16.43
C ILE A 53 4.24 21.67 17.94
N VAL A 54 3.12 22.11 18.49
CA VAL A 54 2.75 21.86 19.88
C VAL A 54 1.63 20.86 19.92
N VAL A 55 1.81 19.77 20.67
CA VAL A 55 0.79 18.74 20.88
C VAL A 55 0.66 18.43 22.36
N THR A 56 -0.57 18.13 22.77
CA THR A 56 -0.89 17.62 24.11
C THR A 56 -1.66 16.32 23.97
N VAL A 57 -1.29 15.33 24.75
CA VAL A 57 -1.92 14.01 24.78
C VAL A 57 -2.19 13.57 26.21
N GLU A 58 -3.17 12.70 26.38
CA GLU A 58 -3.48 12.05 27.63
C GLU A 58 -3.08 10.59 27.61
N ALA A 59 -2.51 10.08 28.72
CA ALA A 59 -2.19 8.66 28.88
C ALA A 59 -2.15 8.26 30.35
N SER A 60 -2.22 6.96 30.62
CA SER A 60 -2.18 6.40 31.97
C SER A 60 -0.78 6.45 32.61
N ASN A 61 0.27 6.57 31.81
CA ASN A 61 1.65 6.68 32.27
C ASN A 61 2.48 7.55 31.32
N LEU A 62 3.64 8.02 31.79
CA LEU A 62 4.51 8.93 31.03
C LEU A 62 5.12 8.28 29.76
N GLY A 63 5.43 6.98 29.79
CA GLY A 63 5.99 6.30 28.62
C GLY A 63 5.00 6.27 27.46
N ASP A 64 3.76 5.88 27.73
CA ASP A 64 2.68 5.90 26.74
C ASP A 64 2.38 7.32 26.25
N ALA A 65 2.40 8.30 27.15
CA ALA A 65 2.20 9.71 26.81
C ALA A 65 3.27 10.21 25.83
N GLN A 66 4.53 9.88 26.08
CA GLN A 66 5.66 10.22 25.23
C GLN A 66 5.52 9.64 23.82
N GLN A 67 5.16 8.36 23.75
CA GLN A 67 4.96 7.67 22.47
C GLN A 67 3.78 8.27 21.69
N ARG A 68 2.64 8.52 22.36
CA ARG A 68 1.47 9.14 21.74
C ARG A 68 1.75 10.57 21.26
N ALA A 69 2.50 11.35 22.03
CA ALA A 69 2.86 12.72 21.62
C ALA A 69 3.72 12.70 20.34
N LEU A 70 4.72 11.84 20.26
CA LEU A 70 5.53 11.72 19.05
C LEU A 70 4.72 11.22 17.85
N GLN A 71 3.79 10.30 18.08
CA GLN A 71 2.87 9.86 17.05
C GLN A 71 2.02 11.02 16.54
N LEU A 72 1.45 11.85 17.43
CA LEU A 72 0.63 13.00 17.05
C LEU A 72 1.43 14.09 16.33
N VAL A 73 2.71 14.31 16.72
CA VAL A 73 3.65 15.17 15.96
C VAL A 73 3.82 14.64 14.54
N THR A 74 4.07 13.35 14.38
CA THR A 74 4.22 12.70 13.07
C THR A 74 2.97 12.90 12.23
N GLU A 75 1.79 12.70 12.81
CA GLU A 75 0.50 12.93 12.13
C GLU A 75 0.34 14.35 11.64
N ARG A 76 0.71 15.33 12.45
CA ARG A 76 0.63 16.75 12.08
C ARG A 76 1.61 17.13 10.97
N ILE A 77 2.81 16.55 10.97
CA ILE A 77 3.79 16.73 9.89
C ILE A 77 3.25 16.14 8.58
N ILE A 78 2.78 14.89 8.60
CA ILE A 78 2.18 14.25 7.43
C ILE A 78 1.02 15.08 6.88
N LEU A 79 0.12 15.54 7.75
CA LEU A 79 -1.03 16.36 7.35
C LEU A 79 -0.58 17.67 6.69
N SER A 80 0.46 18.31 7.21
CA SER A 80 0.97 19.56 6.64
C SER A 80 1.59 19.37 5.26
N VAL A 81 2.31 18.26 5.04
CA VAL A 81 2.85 17.89 3.72
C VAL A 81 1.72 17.55 2.76
N ALA A 82 0.78 16.68 3.16
CA ALA A 82 -0.36 16.29 2.34
C ALA A 82 -1.22 17.49 1.90
N THR A 83 -1.49 18.43 2.84
CA THR A 83 -2.24 19.66 2.53
C THR A 83 -1.48 20.54 1.53
N SER A 84 -0.15 20.66 1.67
CA SER A 84 0.65 21.46 0.75
C SER A 84 0.68 20.88 -0.66
N VAL A 85 0.77 19.55 -0.79
CA VAL A 85 0.72 18.84 -2.07
C VAL A 85 -0.68 18.94 -2.71
N SER A 86 -1.75 18.76 -1.93
CA SER A 86 -3.13 18.88 -2.44
C SER A 86 -3.41 20.26 -3.00
N VAL A 87 -2.97 21.32 -2.32
CA VAL A 87 -3.14 22.69 -2.81
C VAL A 87 -2.37 22.96 -4.10
N SER A 88 -1.22 22.32 -4.32
CA SER A 88 -0.47 22.42 -5.59
C SER A 88 -1.15 21.67 -6.72
N GLN A 89 -1.84 20.57 -6.45
CA GLN A 89 -2.58 19.76 -7.45
C GLN A 89 -3.98 20.31 -7.75
N ASP A 90 -4.68 20.90 -6.77
CA ASP A 90 -6.03 21.51 -6.96
C ASP A 90 -6.04 22.75 -7.85
N ASN A 91 -4.89 23.32 -8.18
CA ASN A 91 -4.80 24.31 -9.26
C ASN A 91 -5.08 23.73 -10.65
N GLU A 92 -5.11 22.40 -10.80
CA GLU A 92 -5.51 21.72 -12.06
C GLU A 92 -6.92 21.11 -12.02
N ILE A 93 -7.53 20.93 -10.84
CA ILE A 93 -8.87 20.34 -10.72
C ILE A 93 -9.78 21.31 -9.98
N SER A 94 -10.36 22.25 -10.74
CA SER A 94 -11.40 23.12 -10.23
C SER A 94 -12.69 22.35 -9.92
N SER A 95 -13.24 22.63 -8.74
CA SER A 95 -14.64 22.51 -8.35
C SER A 95 -15.24 21.08 -8.20
N VAL A 96 -15.16 20.54 -7.02
CA VAL A 96 -16.34 19.95 -6.38
C VAL A 96 -16.40 20.43 -4.94
N SER A 97 -17.19 21.48 -4.71
CA SER A 97 -17.74 21.83 -3.41
C SER A 97 -18.49 20.64 -2.88
N THR A 98 -18.19 20.19 -1.67
CA THR A 98 -19.18 19.50 -0.87
C THR A 98 -18.75 19.37 0.60
N ASP A 99 -19.63 19.87 1.47
CA ASP A 99 -19.84 19.50 2.88
C ASP A 99 -18.58 19.07 3.69
N GLY A 100 -18.15 19.93 4.62
CA GLY A 100 -16.92 19.78 5.43
C GLY A 100 -16.71 18.41 6.10
N SER A 101 -17.77 17.62 6.32
CA SER A 101 -17.68 16.29 6.93
C SER A 101 -17.08 15.22 6.00
N VAL A 102 -17.18 15.39 4.69
CA VAL A 102 -16.60 14.45 3.70
C VAL A 102 -15.13 14.76 3.50
N ALA A 103 -14.74 16.03 3.43
CA ALA A 103 -13.37 16.47 3.30
C ALA A 103 -12.49 16.05 4.49
N GLU A 104 -13.01 16.12 5.72
CA GLU A 104 -12.30 15.65 6.91
C GLU A 104 -12.08 14.13 6.93
N LYS A 105 -13.08 13.34 6.50
CA LYS A 105 -12.95 11.87 6.39
C LYS A 105 -11.96 11.44 5.32
N GLU A 106 -11.93 12.11 4.17
CA GLU A 106 -10.97 11.81 3.11
C GLU A 106 -9.54 12.22 3.52
N SER A 107 -9.35 13.38 4.14
CA SER A 107 -8.03 13.79 4.65
C SER A 107 -7.51 12.84 5.74
N PHE A 108 -8.38 12.35 6.63
CA PHE A 108 -8.02 11.35 7.64
C PHE A 108 -7.59 10.01 7.01
N LYS A 109 -8.30 9.55 5.97
CA LYS A 109 -7.92 8.33 5.22
C LYS A 109 -6.58 8.51 4.49
N GLN A 110 -6.35 9.66 3.87
CA GLN A 110 -5.07 9.99 3.23
C GLN A 110 -3.93 9.97 4.23
N VAL A 111 -4.06 10.64 5.37
CA VAL A 111 -3.05 10.64 6.45
C VAL A 111 -2.76 9.22 6.94
N SER A 112 -3.78 8.40 7.13
CA SER A 112 -3.62 7.01 7.57
C SER A 112 -2.88 6.16 6.54
N ARG A 113 -3.13 6.36 5.25
CA ARG A 113 -2.44 5.67 4.15
C ARG A 113 -1.01 6.16 3.98
N MET A 114 -0.75 7.48 4.05
CA MET A 114 0.60 8.03 4.03
C MET A 114 1.47 7.50 5.17
N LYS A 115 0.91 7.28 6.37
CA LYS A 115 1.61 6.61 7.47
C LYS A 115 2.04 5.19 7.11
N SER A 116 1.20 4.47 6.38
CA SER A 116 1.47 3.10 5.94
C SER A 116 2.48 3.04 4.78
N ALA A 117 2.66 4.12 4.03
CA ALA A 117 3.50 4.17 2.83
C ALA A 117 5.02 4.18 3.11
N ASN A 118 5.46 3.98 4.36
CA ASN A 118 6.87 3.89 4.76
C ASN A 118 7.77 5.02 4.18
N LEU A 119 7.27 6.26 4.27
CA LEU A 119 7.90 7.45 3.69
C LEU A 119 9.26 7.72 4.34
N PRO A 120 10.36 7.87 3.57
CA PRO A 120 11.73 7.99 4.11
C PRO A 120 11.90 9.20 5.03
N PHE A 121 11.22 10.31 4.76
CA PHE A 121 11.33 11.53 5.57
C PHE A 121 10.72 11.41 6.98
N LEU A 122 9.81 10.46 7.20
CA LEU A 122 9.25 10.18 8.53
C LEU A 122 10.28 9.60 9.50
N LYS A 123 11.35 8.96 8.99
CA LYS A 123 12.45 8.42 9.80
C LYS A 123 13.23 9.52 10.53
N GLY A 124 13.15 10.76 10.07
CA GLY A 124 13.79 11.91 10.72
C GLY A 124 13.05 12.43 11.96
N ILE A 125 11.82 11.97 12.23
CA ILE A 125 11.03 12.38 13.39
C ILE A 125 11.43 11.51 14.57
N SER A 126 12.02 12.12 15.60
CA SER A 126 12.54 11.38 16.75
C SER A 126 12.32 12.15 18.08
N PRO A 127 12.25 11.43 19.23
CA PRO A 127 12.15 12.05 20.54
C PRO A 127 13.31 13.01 20.85
N SER A 128 14.51 12.75 20.29
CA SER A 128 15.70 13.60 20.52
C SER A 128 15.60 15.01 19.95
N LYS A 129 14.67 15.26 19.04
CA LYS A 129 14.39 16.58 18.47
C LYS A 129 13.39 17.41 19.30
N ILE A 130 12.72 16.80 20.28
CA ILE A 130 11.78 17.53 21.14
C ILE A 130 12.55 18.64 21.85
N LYS A 131 12.09 19.89 21.72
CA LYS A 131 12.76 21.05 22.30
C LYS A 131 12.37 21.25 23.75
N GLU A 132 11.09 21.15 24.07
CA GLU A 132 10.56 21.31 25.43
C GLU A 132 9.43 20.33 25.69
N ILE A 133 9.31 19.96 26.96
CA ILE A 133 8.30 19.05 27.49
C ILE A 133 7.67 19.68 28.71
N TYR A 134 6.35 19.57 28.79
CA TYR A 134 5.60 19.88 29.99
C TYR A 134 4.55 18.81 30.25
N TRP A 135 4.44 18.35 31.50
CA TRP A 135 3.41 17.41 31.85
C TRP A 135 2.82 17.70 33.23
N ILE A 136 1.56 17.31 33.38
CA ILE A 136 0.85 17.31 34.64
C ILE A 136 0.26 15.94 34.89
N LYS A 137 0.29 15.52 36.16
CA LYS A 137 -0.31 14.29 36.64
C LYS A 137 -1.61 14.62 37.33
N LEU A 138 -2.68 14.08 36.82
CA LEU A 138 -4.04 14.31 37.27
C LEU A 138 -4.62 13.10 37.95
N GLN A 139 -5.40 13.30 38.99
CA GLN A 139 -6.15 12.25 39.67
C GLN A 139 -7.63 12.59 39.63
N ASP A 140 -8.44 11.69 39.14
CA ASP A 140 -9.89 11.76 39.24
C ASP A 140 -10.31 11.62 40.72
N LYS A 141 -11.11 12.57 41.22
CA LYS A 141 -11.50 12.59 42.63
C LYS A 141 -12.44 11.47 43.01
N SER A 142 -13.24 10.99 42.08
CA SER A 142 -14.25 9.95 42.27
C SER A 142 -13.63 8.55 42.20
N THR A 143 -12.95 8.24 41.08
CA THR A 143 -12.41 6.90 40.79
C THR A 143 -11.02 6.69 41.35
N LYS A 144 -10.29 7.76 41.73
CA LYS A 144 -8.88 7.78 42.09
C LYS A 144 -7.95 7.38 40.95
N ALA A 145 -8.47 7.20 39.76
CA ALA A 145 -7.66 6.92 38.57
C ALA A 145 -6.68 8.07 38.30
N VAL A 146 -5.48 7.71 37.87
CA VAL A 146 -4.41 8.66 37.57
C VAL A 146 -4.17 8.68 36.07
N HIS A 147 -4.02 9.86 35.49
CA HIS A 147 -3.60 10.05 34.11
C HIS A 147 -2.65 11.24 34.00
N TYR A 148 -1.94 11.28 32.87
CA TYR A 148 -0.99 12.36 32.59
C TYR A 148 -1.48 13.12 31.36
N GLU A 149 -1.52 14.44 31.45
CA GLU A 149 -1.49 15.32 30.30
C GLU A 149 -0.02 15.63 29.98
N TYR A 150 0.40 15.31 28.77
CA TYR A 150 1.79 15.43 28.34
C TYR A 150 1.87 16.26 27.08
N SER A 151 2.60 17.36 27.16
CA SER A 151 2.74 18.33 26.08
C SER A 151 4.17 18.39 25.60
N VAL A 152 4.36 18.48 24.30
CA VAL A 152 5.66 18.65 23.67
C VAL A 152 5.66 19.83 22.72
N MET A 153 6.79 20.53 22.64
CA MET A 153 7.12 21.50 21.61
C MET A 153 8.18 20.90 20.71
N TYR A 154 7.81 20.64 19.46
CA TYR A 154 8.63 19.99 18.46
C TYR A 154 9.02 20.98 17.36
N PRO A 155 10.32 21.16 17.02
CA PRO A 155 10.74 22.05 15.94
C PRO A 155 10.17 21.59 14.61
N TYR A 156 9.54 22.48 13.89
CA TYR A 156 9.02 22.25 12.56
C TYR A 156 8.85 23.58 11.83
N SER A 157 9.93 24.05 11.26
CA SER A 157 9.97 25.33 10.57
C SER A 157 9.30 25.27 9.19
N LYS A 158 8.95 26.44 8.64
CA LYS A 158 8.44 26.53 7.26
C LYS A 158 9.46 25.99 6.23
N ALA A 159 10.75 26.19 6.49
CA ALA A 159 11.82 25.66 5.64
C ALA A 159 11.84 24.11 5.65
N GLU A 160 11.71 23.47 6.82
CA GLU A 160 11.61 22.02 6.94
C GLU A 160 10.34 21.49 6.26
N GLN A 161 9.20 22.19 6.41
CA GLN A 161 7.98 21.82 5.70
C GLN A 161 8.20 21.80 4.18
N LEU A 162 8.78 22.86 3.62
CA LEU A 162 9.04 22.95 2.17
C LEU A 162 10.02 21.88 1.70
N GLN A 163 11.05 21.59 2.49
CA GLN A 163 11.99 20.50 2.18
C GLN A 163 11.28 19.15 2.14
N LEU A 164 10.40 18.84 3.11
CA LEU A 164 9.66 17.58 3.13
C LEU A 164 8.66 17.48 1.97
N VAL A 165 8.04 18.59 1.58
CA VAL A 165 7.17 18.64 0.39
C VAL A 165 7.98 18.30 -0.87
N ASP A 166 9.15 18.94 -1.08
CA ASP A 166 10.01 18.69 -2.23
C ASP A 166 10.54 17.24 -2.25
N GLU A 167 10.92 16.68 -1.09
CA GLU A 167 11.31 15.26 -1.00
C GLU A 167 10.15 14.32 -1.36
N PHE A 168 8.94 14.63 -0.89
CA PHE A 168 7.75 13.86 -1.22
C PHE A 168 7.43 13.92 -2.72
N GLU A 169 7.41 15.12 -3.31
CA GLU A 169 7.12 15.31 -4.74
C GLU A 169 8.12 14.57 -5.63
N ARG A 170 9.41 14.60 -5.30
CA ARG A 170 10.44 13.84 -6.04
C ARG A 170 10.23 12.33 -5.94
N LEU A 171 9.91 11.83 -4.74
CA LEU A 171 9.65 10.41 -4.53
C LEU A 171 8.39 9.99 -5.29
N ASP A 172 7.34 10.79 -5.22
CA ASP A 172 6.05 10.54 -5.87
C ASP A 172 6.21 10.49 -7.40
N ALA A 173 6.90 11.47 -7.98
CA ALA A 173 7.23 11.48 -9.41
C ALA A 173 8.06 10.24 -9.83
N SER A 174 8.99 9.79 -8.99
CA SER A 174 9.73 8.55 -9.24
C SER A 174 8.82 7.32 -9.24
N LYS A 175 7.80 7.28 -8.38
CA LYS A 175 6.82 6.18 -8.32
C LYS A 175 5.86 6.18 -9.49
N ASP A 176 5.44 7.35 -9.96
CA ASP A 176 4.66 7.49 -11.19
C ASP A 176 5.48 7.04 -12.41
N GLN A 177 6.76 7.38 -12.48
CA GLN A 177 7.64 6.92 -13.55
C GLN A 177 7.83 5.38 -13.51
N GLU A 178 7.94 4.79 -12.32
CA GLU A 178 8.01 3.32 -12.15
C GLU A 178 6.73 2.66 -12.68
N TYR A 179 5.55 3.21 -12.38
CA TYR A 179 4.26 2.75 -12.91
C TYR A 179 4.21 2.83 -14.43
N GLU A 180 4.55 3.97 -15.05
CA GLU A 180 4.53 4.12 -16.51
C GLU A 180 5.55 3.19 -17.19
N THR A 181 6.70 2.94 -16.56
CA THR A 181 7.68 1.97 -17.06
C THR A 181 7.10 0.56 -17.11
N LEU A 182 6.40 0.13 -16.03
CA LEU A 182 5.74 -1.17 -15.99
C LEU A 182 4.60 -1.28 -16.99
N LYS A 183 3.81 -0.23 -17.16
CA LYS A 183 2.72 -0.15 -18.13
C LYS A 183 3.24 -0.31 -19.57
N ASN A 184 4.30 0.42 -19.92
CA ASN A 184 4.92 0.34 -21.25
C ASN A 184 5.62 -1.01 -21.51
N LYS A 185 6.07 -1.67 -20.45
CA LYS A 185 6.72 -2.98 -20.56
C LYS A 185 5.74 -4.12 -20.81
N LEU A 186 4.46 -3.97 -20.48
CA LEU A 186 3.44 -5.01 -20.58
C LEU A 186 3.39 -5.65 -21.97
N ASP A 187 3.52 -4.86 -23.05
CA ASP A 187 3.47 -5.32 -24.44
C ASP A 187 4.81 -5.90 -24.94
N ASN A 188 5.88 -5.76 -24.14
CA ASN A 188 7.25 -6.08 -24.51
C ASN A 188 7.92 -7.01 -23.47
N ILE A 189 7.18 -7.97 -22.94
CA ILE A 189 7.71 -9.00 -22.04
C ILE A 189 8.59 -9.96 -22.81
N GLU A 190 9.83 -10.10 -22.38
CA GLU A 190 10.82 -10.99 -23.01
C GLU A 190 11.07 -12.29 -22.24
N SER A 191 10.69 -12.33 -20.95
CA SER A 191 10.81 -13.53 -20.10
C SER A 191 9.62 -13.69 -19.16
N ILE A 192 9.37 -14.93 -18.75
CA ILE A 192 8.33 -15.25 -17.76
C ILE A 192 8.65 -14.63 -16.39
N GLU A 193 9.92 -14.54 -16.05
CA GLU A 193 10.41 -13.92 -14.82
C GLU A 193 10.05 -12.43 -14.74
N GLU A 194 10.01 -11.72 -15.88
CA GLU A 194 9.60 -10.30 -15.92
C GLU A 194 8.14 -10.11 -15.54
N ILE A 195 7.26 -11.04 -15.85
CA ILE A 195 5.85 -10.99 -15.40
C ILE A 195 5.80 -11.02 -13.87
N LYS A 196 6.54 -11.93 -13.25
CA LYS A 196 6.63 -12.05 -11.80
C LYS A 196 7.20 -10.79 -11.16
N GLN A 197 8.29 -10.26 -11.72
CA GLN A 197 8.91 -9.04 -11.21
C GLN A 197 7.98 -7.82 -11.35
N GLY A 198 7.29 -7.69 -12.48
CA GLY A 198 6.29 -6.63 -12.67
C GLY A 198 5.18 -6.67 -11.62
N ILE A 199 4.65 -7.85 -11.31
CA ILE A 199 3.64 -8.02 -10.25
C ILE A 199 4.19 -7.63 -8.88
N LEU A 200 5.44 -7.98 -8.55
CA LEU A 200 6.08 -7.60 -7.28
C LEU A 200 6.27 -6.08 -7.18
N GLN A 201 6.73 -5.44 -8.25
CA GLN A 201 6.89 -3.98 -8.30
C GLN A 201 5.54 -3.26 -8.19
N LEU A 202 4.50 -3.74 -8.89
CA LEU A 202 3.15 -3.20 -8.77
C LEU A 202 2.57 -3.35 -7.36
N ASN A 203 2.85 -4.44 -6.67
CA ASN A 203 2.46 -4.59 -5.26
C ASN A 203 3.18 -3.57 -4.37
N SER A 204 4.46 -3.28 -4.63
CA SER A 204 5.18 -2.23 -3.92
C SER A 204 4.59 -0.83 -4.17
N LEU A 205 4.20 -0.54 -5.42
CA LEU A 205 3.50 0.72 -5.76
C LEU A 205 2.13 0.82 -5.08
N LYS A 206 1.40 -0.30 -4.96
CA LYS A 206 0.13 -0.36 -4.24
C LYS A 206 0.28 -0.04 -2.74
N GLU A 207 1.39 -0.43 -2.12
CA GLU A 207 1.71 -0.09 -0.73
C GLU A 207 2.10 1.39 -0.59
N TYR A 208 2.66 1.99 -1.64
CA TYR A 208 3.08 3.38 -1.65
C TYR A 208 1.95 4.36 -1.91
N PHE A 209 1.14 4.14 -2.97
CA PHE A 209 0.08 5.07 -3.35
C PHE A 209 -1.06 5.08 -2.34
N PHE A 210 -1.54 6.27 -2.02
CA PHE A 210 -2.60 6.47 -1.03
C PHE A 210 -3.90 7.04 -1.63
N ASP A 211 -3.90 7.53 -2.87
CA ASP A 211 -5.09 7.99 -3.57
C ASP A 211 -5.80 6.85 -4.34
N ASN A 212 -7.12 6.96 -4.47
CA ASN A 212 -7.95 5.92 -5.08
C ASN A 212 -7.71 5.77 -6.59
N VAL A 213 -7.30 6.84 -7.28
CA VAL A 213 -7.11 6.83 -8.74
C VAL A 213 -5.91 5.96 -9.07
N ARG A 214 -4.74 6.26 -8.51
CA ARG A 214 -3.51 5.49 -8.74
C ARG A 214 -3.61 4.06 -8.21
N LEU A 215 -4.26 3.86 -7.05
CA LEU A 215 -4.54 2.51 -6.55
C LEU A 215 -5.38 1.68 -7.51
N SER A 216 -6.39 2.29 -8.13
CA SER A 216 -7.21 1.61 -9.16
C SER A 216 -6.40 1.28 -10.40
N GLN A 217 -5.56 2.20 -10.87
CA GLN A 217 -4.67 2.00 -12.02
C GLN A 217 -3.66 0.87 -11.76
N VAL A 218 -2.99 0.86 -10.60
CA VAL A 218 -2.06 -0.21 -10.21
C VAL A 218 -2.75 -1.56 -10.11
N ASN A 219 -3.96 -1.62 -9.53
CA ASN A 219 -4.72 -2.86 -9.48
C ASN A 219 -5.08 -3.37 -10.88
N ALA A 220 -5.56 -2.49 -11.77
CA ALA A 220 -5.90 -2.85 -13.15
C ALA A 220 -4.67 -3.39 -13.91
N LEU A 221 -3.52 -2.72 -13.79
CA LEU A 221 -2.28 -3.16 -14.43
C LEU A 221 -1.78 -4.49 -13.82
N THR A 222 -1.92 -4.69 -12.50
CA THR A 222 -1.59 -5.96 -11.85
C THR A 222 -2.39 -7.12 -12.41
N GLU A 223 -3.70 -6.93 -12.63
CA GLU A 223 -4.55 -7.96 -13.24
C GLU A 223 -4.16 -8.23 -14.70
N GLN A 224 -3.76 -7.21 -15.46
CA GLN A 224 -3.23 -7.40 -16.81
C GLN A 224 -1.94 -8.24 -16.81
N TYR A 225 -0.99 -7.96 -15.92
CA TYR A 225 0.20 -8.79 -15.74
C TYR A 225 -0.13 -10.24 -15.37
N LYS A 226 -1.08 -10.46 -14.45
CA LYS A 226 -1.54 -11.81 -14.08
C LYS A 226 -2.20 -12.54 -15.25
N ALA A 227 -2.96 -11.80 -16.08
CA ALA A 227 -3.63 -12.36 -17.25
C ALA A 227 -2.63 -12.89 -18.29
N LEU A 228 -1.40 -12.36 -18.36
CA LEU A 228 -0.35 -12.85 -19.26
C LEU A 228 -0.04 -14.34 -19.04
N TYR A 229 -0.15 -14.86 -17.81
CA TYR A 229 0.02 -16.29 -17.56
C TYR A 229 -0.98 -17.19 -18.30
N ASN A 230 -2.14 -16.66 -18.69
CA ASN A 230 -3.15 -17.39 -19.45
C ASN A 230 -2.85 -17.42 -20.96
N ALA A 231 -2.02 -16.49 -21.42
CA ALA A 231 -1.61 -16.37 -22.82
C ALA A 231 -0.33 -17.17 -23.15
N ILE A 232 0.18 -17.94 -22.17
CA ILE A 232 1.37 -18.77 -22.37
C ILE A 232 0.96 -20.05 -23.06
N THR A 233 1.68 -20.38 -24.14
CA THR A 233 1.54 -21.61 -24.90
C THR A 233 2.91 -22.24 -25.17
N LEU A 234 2.93 -23.48 -25.64
CA LEU A 234 4.16 -24.18 -26.08
C LEU A 234 4.12 -24.40 -27.58
N SER A 235 5.26 -24.19 -28.21
CA SER A 235 5.50 -24.57 -29.62
C SER A 235 6.66 -25.53 -29.67
N GLY A 236 6.53 -26.57 -30.51
CA GLY A 236 7.57 -27.56 -30.74
C GLY A 236 7.81 -27.74 -32.25
N LYS A 237 9.07 -27.79 -32.62
CA LYS A 237 9.49 -28.11 -34.00
C LYS A 237 10.44 -29.27 -33.98
N LEU A 238 10.10 -30.34 -34.72
CA LEU A 238 11.01 -31.43 -35.01
C LEU A 238 12.14 -30.89 -35.90
N SER A 239 13.36 -30.86 -35.40
CA SER A 239 14.52 -30.36 -36.15
C SER A 239 15.23 -31.49 -36.93
N GLU A 240 15.28 -32.68 -36.36
CA GLU A 240 15.79 -33.92 -36.91
C GLU A 240 15.21 -35.13 -36.16
N ALA A 241 15.34 -36.35 -36.67
CA ALA A 241 14.88 -37.54 -35.98
C ALA A 241 15.49 -37.60 -34.56
N GLY A 242 14.65 -37.80 -33.53
CA GLY A 242 15.08 -37.83 -32.13
C GLY A 242 15.38 -36.46 -31.50
N LYS A 243 14.99 -35.37 -32.16
CA LYS A 243 15.30 -34.01 -31.63
C LYS A 243 14.21 -32.99 -31.89
N TYR A 244 13.69 -32.40 -30.80
CA TYR A 244 12.74 -31.31 -30.83
C TYR A 244 13.35 -30.02 -30.34
N GLU A 245 12.97 -28.89 -30.97
CA GLU A 245 13.14 -27.54 -30.45
C GLU A 245 11.82 -27.11 -29.85
N ILE A 246 11.80 -26.90 -28.54
CA ILE A 246 10.62 -26.46 -27.80
C ILE A 246 10.77 -24.97 -27.41
N GLN A 247 9.73 -24.19 -27.62
CA GLN A 247 9.67 -22.79 -27.25
C GLN A 247 8.44 -22.51 -26.38
N MET A 248 8.61 -21.64 -25.38
CA MET A 248 7.48 -21.04 -24.69
C MET A 248 7.10 -19.74 -25.40
N LEU A 249 5.82 -19.59 -25.68
CA LEU A 249 5.27 -18.42 -26.36
C LEU A 249 4.38 -17.65 -25.39
N LEU A 250 4.49 -16.34 -25.42
CA LEU A 250 3.58 -15.41 -24.78
C LEU A 250 2.91 -14.57 -25.88
N ASN A 251 1.59 -14.64 -26.00
CA ASN A 251 0.86 -14.01 -27.11
C ASN A 251 1.47 -14.35 -28.48
N GLY A 252 1.92 -15.61 -28.68
CA GLY A 252 2.52 -16.08 -29.92
C GLY A 252 3.99 -15.69 -30.15
N LYS A 253 4.61 -14.89 -29.27
CA LYS A 253 6.02 -14.49 -29.36
C LYS A 253 6.90 -15.34 -28.44
N PRO A 254 8.08 -15.82 -28.90
CA PRO A 254 8.99 -16.58 -28.06
C PRO A 254 9.54 -15.78 -26.88
N VAL A 255 9.35 -16.30 -25.67
CA VAL A 255 9.85 -15.71 -24.42
C VAL A 255 10.85 -16.64 -23.75
N LYS A 256 11.77 -16.04 -22.98
CA LYS A 256 12.73 -16.78 -22.16
C LYS A 256 12.03 -17.31 -20.90
N VAL A 257 12.42 -18.50 -20.47
CA VAL A 257 12.01 -19.07 -19.19
C VAL A 257 13.21 -19.75 -18.54
N ALA A 258 13.42 -19.50 -17.25
CA ALA A 258 14.54 -20.08 -16.52
C ALA A 258 14.27 -21.54 -16.09
N THR A 259 12.99 -21.90 -15.91
CA THR A 259 12.60 -23.24 -15.48
C THR A 259 12.75 -24.24 -16.61
N VAL A 260 13.49 -25.32 -16.36
CA VAL A 260 13.61 -26.46 -17.31
C VAL A 260 12.31 -27.29 -17.26
N PRO A 261 11.72 -27.65 -18.41
CA PRO A 261 10.53 -28.49 -18.45
C PRO A 261 10.78 -29.93 -18.00
N THR A 262 9.75 -30.57 -17.48
CA THR A 262 9.68 -32.02 -17.41
C THR A 262 9.21 -32.55 -18.75
N VAL A 263 9.91 -33.51 -19.30
CA VAL A 263 9.57 -34.13 -20.57
C VAL A 263 9.40 -35.66 -20.37
N THR A 264 8.30 -36.20 -20.89
CA THR A 264 7.98 -37.63 -20.88
C THR A 264 7.55 -38.07 -22.27
N SER A 265 7.53 -39.35 -22.52
CA SER A 265 7.03 -39.93 -23.77
C SER A 265 6.20 -41.17 -23.46
N ASN A 266 5.41 -41.63 -24.43
CA ASN A 266 4.74 -42.91 -24.36
C ASN A 266 5.68 -44.07 -24.76
N CYS A 267 6.73 -43.83 -25.57
CA CYS A 267 7.63 -44.87 -26.05
C CYS A 267 9.10 -44.46 -26.02
N ALA A 268 9.44 -43.19 -26.30
CA ALA A 268 10.82 -42.74 -26.38
C ALA A 268 11.55 -42.81 -25.03
N SER A 269 12.82 -43.19 -25.07
CA SER A 269 13.73 -43.32 -23.94
C SER A 269 14.88 -42.28 -23.98
N GLN A 270 15.78 -42.31 -23.00
CA GLN A 270 16.99 -41.47 -22.91
C GLN A 270 16.73 -39.95 -23.13
N ILE A 271 15.58 -39.45 -22.69
CA ILE A 271 15.17 -38.07 -22.92
C ILE A 271 16.11 -37.11 -22.17
N LYS A 272 16.72 -36.16 -22.91
CA LYS A 272 17.57 -35.08 -22.37
C LYS A 272 17.02 -33.73 -22.78
N VAL A 273 17.07 -32.74 -21.88
CA VAL A 273 16.60 -31.38 -22.11
C VAL A 273 17.73 -30.40 -21.84
N VAL A 274 18.08 -29.62 -22.87
CA VAL A 274 19.15 -28.60 -22.76
C VAL A 274 18.60 -27.24 -23.12
N PRO A 275 18.71 -26.22 -22.21
CA PRO A 275 18.30 -24.85 -22.53
C PRO A 275 19.24 -24.24 -23.59
N SER A 276 18.66 -23.51 -24.55
CA SER A 276 19.38 -22.82 -25.63
C SER A 276 18.69 -21.50 -25.97
N GLY A 277 19.08 -20.40 -25.31
CA GLY A 277 18.48 -19.09 -25.50
C GLY A 277 17.00 -19.01 -25.05
N LYS A 278 16.08 -18.78 -26.00
CA LYS A 278 14.61 -18.82 -25.78
C LYS A 278 14.00 -20.21 -26.11
N LYS A 279 14.84 -21.24 -26.29
CA LYS A 279 14.43 -22.60 -26.66
C LYS A 279 14.96 -23.62 -25.66
N PHE A 280 14.36 -24.81 -25.71
CA PHE A 280 14.88 -26.03 -25.12
C PHE A 280 15.09 -27.05 -26.24
N ILE A 281 16.26 -27.63 -26.27
CA ILE A 281 16.56 -28.77 -27.17
C ILE A 281 16.24 -30.02 -26.38
N VAL A 282 15.29 -30.80 -26.90
CA VAL A 282 14.90 -32.10 -26.35
C VAL A 282 15.42 -33.16 -27.28
N THR A 283 16.34 -34.00 -26.81
CA THR A 283 16.82 -35.18 -27.55
C THR A 283 16.28 -36.44 -26.89
N TYR A 284 15.98 -37.46 -27.70
CA TYR A 284 15.42 -38.70 -27.24
C TYR A 284 15.79 -39.86 -28.20
N ASP A 285 15.72 -41.08 -27.69
CA ASP A 285 15.88 -42.31 -28.46
C ASP A 285 14.49 -42.91 -28.70
N ALA A 286 14.19 -43.22 -29.96
CA ALA A 286 12.89 -43.74 -30.41
C ALA A 286 12.95 -45.20 -30.88
N ILE A 287 14.03 -45.97 -30.56
CA ILE A 287 14.23 -47.34 -30.99
C ILE A 287 13.06 -48.27 -30.60
N ASP A 288 12.49 -48.05 -29.42
CA ASP A 288 11.38 -48.85 -28.89
C ASP A 288 9.99 -48.36 -29.35
N CYS A 289 9.92 -47.34 -30.21
CA CYS A 289 8.65 -46.77 -30.68
C CYS A 289 8.17 -47.53 -31.95
N LEU A 290 6.86 -47.78 -32.00
CA LEU A 290 6.25 -48.48 -33.16
C LEU A 290 5.77 -47.43 -34.18
N GLY A 291 5.98 -47.73 -35.47
CA GLY A 291 5.67 -46.79 -36.56
C GLY A 291 4.18 -46.61 -36.85
N ASP A 292 3.32 -47.50 -36.35
CA ASP A 292 1.87 -47.51 -36.52
C ASP A 292 1.11 -46.90 -35.33
N GLU A 293 1.84 -46.46 -34.30
CA GLU A 293 1.27 -45.84 -33.11
C GLU A 293 1.45 -44.30 -33.09
N GLU A 294 0.59 -43.61 -32.33
CA GLU A 294 0.76 -42.16 -32.06
C GLU A 294 1.90 -41.93 -31.05
N ASN A 295 3.10 -41.76 -31.56
CA ASN A 295 4.27 -41.47 -30.74
C ASN A 295 4.35 -40.01 -30.41
N PHE A 296 4.61 -39.65 -29.12
CA PHE A 296 4.73 -38.28 -28.69
C PHE A 296 5.75 -38.09 -27.58
N ILE A 297 6.27 -36.86 -27.49
CA ILE A 297 6.86 -36.31 -26.28
C ILE A 297 5.86 -35.34 -25.65
N ASN A 298 5.66 -35.45 -24.34
CA ASN A 298 4.83 -34.54 -23.55
C ASN A 298 5.74 -33.61 -22.76
N VAL A 299 5.65 -32.32 -23.04
CA VAL A 299 6.45 -31.27 -22.40
C VAL A 299 5.60 -30.51 -21.40
N GLN A 300 6.08 -30.46 -20.16
CA GLN A 300 5.35 -29.84 -19.07
C GLN A 300 6.21 -28.80 -18.34
N PHE A 301 5.67 -27.60 -18.18
CA PHE A 301 6.19 -26.58 -17.29
C PHE A 301 5.24 -26.35 -16.09
N ARG A 302 5.81 -25.89 -14.99
CA ARG A 302 5.06 -25.32 -13.86
C ARG A 302 5.40 -23.86 -13.71
N ILE A 303 4.46 -22.98 -14.07
CA ILE A 303 4.62 -21.52 -14.06
C ILE A 303 3.56 -20.92 -13.16
N ASN A 304 3.98 -20.19 -12.13
CA ASN A 304 3.08 -19.56 -11.15
C ASN A 304 2.00 -20.54 -10.61
N GLY A 305 2.41 -21.78 -10.30
CA GLY A 305 1.52 -22.82 -9.80
C GLY A 305 0.64 -23.50 -10.86
N LYS A 306 0.59 -22.98 -12.08
CA LYS A 306 -0.16 -23.60 -13.20
C LYS A 306 0.70 -24.60 -13.96
N ARG A 307 0.07 -25.68 -14.41
CA ARG A 307 0.65 -26.65 -15.35
C ARG A 307 0.37 -26.18 -16.77
N ILE A 308 1.43 -26.03 -17.55
CA ILE A 308 1.40 -25.70 -18.97
C ILE A 308 2.03 -26.88 -19.66
N GLU A 309 1.26 -27.59 -20.50
CA GLU A 309 1.73 -28.80 -21.18
C GLU A 309 1.27 -28.84 -22.61
N SER A 310 2.05 -29.58 -23.44
CA SER A 310 1.70 -29.86 -24.81
C SER A 310 2.37 -31.18 -25.24
N LYS A 311 1.65 -31.95 -26.05
CA LYS A 311 2.16 -33.15 -26.72
C LYS A 311 2.67 -32.75 -28.11
N PHE A 312 3.83 -33.24 -28.48
CA PHE A 312 4.45 -33.07 -29.78
C PHE A 312 4.64 -34.45 -30.39
N TYR A 313 3.94 -34.71 -31.49
CA TYR A 313 3.89 -36.01 -32.14
C TYR A 313 5.03 -36.18 -33.13
N PHE A 314 5.59 -37.38 -33.21
CA PHE A 314 6.62 -37.75 -34.16
C PHE A 314 6.31 -39.11 -34.79
N GLN A 315 6.84 -39.32 -35.98
CA GLN A 315 6.76 -40.59 -36.68
C GLN A 315 8.11 -41.31 -36.64
N VAL A 316 8.06 -42.60 -36.64
CA VAL A 316 9.23 -43.48 -36.76
C VAL A 316 9.10 -44.20 -38.10
N ASP A 317 10.12 -44.09 -38.94
CA ASP A 317 10.15 -44.82 -40.19
C ASP A 317 10.29 -46.31 -39.88
N ASN A 318 9.37 -47.14 -40.37
CA ASN A 318 9.50 -48.59 -40.30
C ASN A 318 10.55 -49.00 -41.36
N GLU A 319 11.78 -49.33 -40.90
CA GLU A 319 12.74 -50.02 -41.75
C GLU A 319 12.31 -51.46 -42.01
#